data_f0bf8e32c28eed7859118638be5ad52a
#
_entry.id   f0bf8e32c28eed7859118638be5ad52a
#
_cell.length_a   1.000
_cell.length_b   1.000
_cell.length_c   1.000
_cell.angle_alpha   90.00
_cell.angle_beta   90.00
_cell.angle_gamma   90.00
#
_symmetry.space_group_name_H-M   'P 1'
#
loop_
_entity.id
_entity.type
_entity.pdbx_description
1 polymer ?
#
loop_
_entity_poly.entity_id
_entity_poly.type
_entity_poly.pdbx_seq_one_letter_code
_entity_poly.pdbx_strand_id
1 'polypeptide(L)'
;MRFKELPKKWKVKIIILSVISVLFAILLVAFNIFLNSYREENERQRAKLVKNDSELIGERIEVQRDGKASVKANLYMPDNIGDELLPVVFNIHGGGFVGGDADVLDTQSERIANEWNVVVVTINYTKADVKPVSYGSEEIKDVVLYFADNAEKYGVNPTKFTLMGYSAGAYYAADSTRLLQKSDFDMASLVLCYPWTTGLDADKLEEDFPPTLFVLSGQDPISQKAKTYVKDMESAGLELDVIEYENAVHSFIESNNPEGMVEGSVDMSDVINPEQESLAREAETAISEWIKLQ
;
A
#
# COMPACT_ATOMS: atom_id res chain seq x y z
N MET A 1 20.18 -29.87 46.32
CA MET A 1 20.03 -28.90 47.44
C MET A 1 18.59 -28.45 47.47
N ARG A 2 17.86 -28.70 48.55
CA ARG A 2 16.42 -28.34 48.67
C ARG A 2 16.32 -26.88 49.05
N PHE A 3 15.29 -26.16 48.60
CA PHE A 3 15.06 -24.72 48.87
C PHE A 3 15.18 -24.38 50.39
N LYS A 4 14.74 -25.31 51.24
CA LYS A 4 14.82 -25.13 52.72
C LYS A 4 16.25 -25.03 53.28
N GLU A 5 17.25 -25.57 52.57
CA GLU A 5 18.66 -25.64 52.96
C GLU A 5 19.48 -24.42 52.50
N LEU A 6 18.89 -23.53 51.66
CA LEU A 6 19.55 -22.35 51.15
C LEU A 6 19.75 -21.26 52.24
N PRO A 7 20.85 -20.47 52.17
CA PRO A 7 21.05 -19.30 53.01
C PRO A 7 19.91 -18.28 52.79
N LYS A 8 19.51 -17.55 53.85
CA LYS A 8 18.39 -16.58 53.85
C LYS A 8 18.47 -15.61 52.65
N LYS A 9 19.67 -15.08 52.34
CA LYS A 9 19.89 -14.17 51.20
C LYS A 9 19.54 -14.76 49.83
N TRP A 10 19.78 -16.08 49.67
CA TRP A 10 19.46 -16.77 48.43
C TRP A 10 17.97 -17.09 48.31
N LYS A 11 17.32 -17.43 49.41
CA LYS A 11 15.84 -17.59 49.45
C LYS A 11 15.14 -16.32 49.06
N VAL A 12 15.57 -15.17 49.59
CA VAL A 12 15.01 -13.83 49.22
C VAL A 12 15.21 -13.53 47.77
N LYS A 13 16.42 -13.79 47.18
CA LYS A 13 16.68 -13.57 45.74
C LYS A 13 15.80 -14.46 44.87
N ILE A 14 15.62 -15.74 45.24
CA ILE A 14 14.76 -16.65 44.46
C ILE A 14 13.30 -16.20 44.51
N ILE A 15 12.80 -15.78 45.68
CA ILE A 15 11.43 -15.26 45.79
C ILE A 15 11.26 -14.03 44.92
N ILE A 16 12.19 -13.07 44.99
CA ILE A 16 12.13 -11.83 44.17
C ILE A 16 12.13 -12.20 42.67
N LEU A 17 13.02 -13.07 42.22
CA LEU A 17 13.06 -13.50 40.82
C LEU A 17 11.77 -14.20 40.41
N SER A 18 11.20 -15.06 41.26
CA SER A 18 9.91 -15.71 40.99
C SER A 18 8.78 -14.71 40.86
N VAL A 19 8.72 -13.72 41.74
CA VAL A 19 7.71 -12.65 41.65
C VAL A 19 7.87 -11.85 40.35
N ILE A 20 9.11 -11.47 39.99
CA ILE A 20 9.40 -10.76 38.74
C ILE A 20 8.97 -11.60 37.54
N SER A 21 9.29 -12.92 37.52
CA SER A 21 8.91 -13.82 36.45
C SER A 21 7.38 -13.94 36.32
N VAL A 22 6.66 -14.01 37.40
CA VAL A 22 5.18 -14.05 37.40
C VAL A 22 4.60 -12.73 36.88
N LEU A 23 5.12 -11.60 37.35
CA LEU A 23 4.68 -10.26 36.87
C LEU A 23 4.95 -10.11 35.37
N PHE A 24 6.11 -10.55 34.90
CA PHE A 24 6.45 -10.54 33.48
C PHE A 24 5.52 -11.43 32.64
N ALA A 25 5.19 -12.62 33.14
CA ALA A 25 4.22 -13.52 32.48
C ALA A 25 2.82 -12.89 32.39
N ILE A 26 2.37 -12.23 33.45
CA ILE A 26 1.10 -11.50 33.48
C ILE A 26 1.11 -10.37 32.44
N LEU A 27 2.20 -9.59 32.40
CA LEU A 27 2.36 -8.51 31.42
C LEU A 27 2.32 -9.02 29.97
N LEU A 28 3.00 -10.16 29.69
CA LEU A 28 2.95 -10.78 28.37
C LEU A 28 1.54 -11.23 27.99
N VAL A 29 0.80 -11.82 28.92
CA VAL A 29 -0.61 -12.22 28.68
C VAL A 29 -1.47 -10.99 28.42
N ALA A 30 -1.38 -9.96 29.24
CA ALA A 30 -2.12 -8.70 29.05
C ALA A 30 -1.79 -8.04 27.70
N PHE A 31 -0.51 -8.02 27.33
CA PHE A 31 -0.06 -7.50 26.03
C PHE A 31 -0.64 -8.30 24.85
N ASN A 32 -0.65 -9.63 24.95
CA ASN A 32 -1.25 -10.48 23.89
C ASN A 32 -2.77 -10.23 23.77
N ILE A 33 -3.48 -10.10 24.91
CA ILE A 33 -4.92 -9.77 24.89
C ILE A 33 -5.13 -8.41 24.21
N PHE A 34 -4.34 -7.40 24.56
CA PHE A 34 -4.40 -6.08 23.92
C PHE A 34 -4.15 -6.15 22.42
N LEU A 35 -3.10 -6.85 21.98
CA LEU A 35 -2.80 -7.03 20.55
C LEU A 35 -3.92 -7.74 19.79
N ASN A 36 -4.50 -8.78 20.39
CA ASN A 36 -5.60 -9.50 19.75
C ASN A 36 -6.84 -8.61 19.63
N SER A 37 -7.22 -7.87 20.68
CA SER A 37 -8.33 -6.93 20.62
C SER A 37 -8.10 -5.82 19.60
N TYR A 38 -6.87 -5.33 19.47
CA TYR A 38 -6.50 -4.33 18.47
C TYR A 38 -6.65 -4.88 17.04
N ARG A 39 -6.20 -6.12 16.80
CA ARG A 39 -6.35 -6.80 15.50
C ARG A 39 -7.81 -7.04 15.15
N GLU A 40 -8.60 -7.54 16.10
CA GLU A 40 -10.04 -7.78 15.90
C GLU A 40 -10.79 -6.48 15.60
N GLU A 41 -10.42 -5.36 16.21
CA GLU A 41 -11.00 -4.06 15.90
C GLU A 41 -10.64 -3.60 14.51
N ASN A 42 -9.35 -3.66 14.13
CA ASN A 42 -8.91 -3.31 12.78
C ASN A 42 -9.61 -4.19 11.72
N GLU A 43 -9.73 -5.49 11.97
CA GLU A 43 -10.42 -6.42 11.05
C GLU A 43 -11.89 -6.06 10.90
N ARG A 44 -12.58 -5.72 11.99
CA ARG A 44 -13.97 -5.23 11.94
C ARG A 44 -14.12 -3.94 11.13
N GLN A 45 -13.17 -3.01 11.25
CA GLN A 45 -13.20 -1.79 10.46
C GLN A 45 -12.93 -2.08 8.97
N ARG A 46 -11.95 -2.90 8.65
CA ARG A 46 -11.67 -3.34 7.26
C ARG A 46 -12.86 -4.06 6.64
N ALA A 47 -13.52 -4.95 7.40
CA ALA A 47 -14.69 -5.69 6.91
C ALA A 47 -15.85 -4.79 6.44
N LYS A 48 -15.93 -3.55 6.95
CA LYS A 48 -16.93 -2.57 6.49
C LYS A 48 -16.61 -1.96 5.13
N LEU A 49 -15.36 -2.07 4.69
CA LEU A 49 -14.87 -1.53 3.42
C LEU A 49 -15.03 -2.53 2.26
N VAL A 50 -15.25 -3.80 2.60
CA VAL A 50 -15.39 -4.88 1.61
C VAL A 50 -16.77 -4.84 0.99
N LYS A 51 -16.82 -4.72 -0.33
CA LYS A 51 -18.05 -4.79 -1.13
C LYS A 51 -18.46 -6.23 -1.36
N ASN A 52 -19.76 -6.47 -1.50
CA ASN A 52 -20.26 -7.74 -2.02
C ASN A 52 -19.87 -7.86 -3.51
N ASP A 53 -19.67 -9.07 -4.00
CA ASP A 53 -19.26 -9.29 -5.39
C ASP A 53 -20.30 -8.74 -6.41
N SER A 54 -21.57 -8.60 -6.02
CA SER A 54 -22.61 -7.98 -6.85
C SER A 54 -22.58 -6.43 -6.86
N GLU A 55 -21.83 -5.81 -5.96
CA GLU A 55 -21.68 -4.35 -5.83
C GLU A 55 -20.32 -3.90 -6.33
N LEU A 56 -19.37 -4.82 -6.47
CA LEU A 56 -18.05 -4.56 -7.01
C LEU A 56 -18.16 -4.35 -8.53
N ILE A 57 -17.56 -3.28 -9.05
CA ILE A 57 -17.51 -3.00 -10.48
C ILE A 57 -16.46 -3.90 -11.15
N GLY A 58 -15.29 -4.00 -10.52
CA GLY A 58 -14.21 -4.86 -10.97
C GLY A 58 -14.49 -6.36 -10.82
N GLU A 59 -13.71 -7.18 -11.49
CA GLU A 59 -13.71 -8.64 -11.30
C GLU A 59 -12.80 -9.01 -10.14
N ARG A 60 -13.34 -9.68 -9.11
CA ARG A 60 -12.51 -10.19 -8.01
C ARG A 60 -11.74 -11.42 -8.45
N ILE A 61 -10.44 -11.39 -8.29
CA ILE A 61 -9.53 -12.49 -8.63
C ILE A 61 -8.71 -12.93 -7.42
N GLU A 62 -8.23 -14.17 -7.46
CA GLU A 62 -7.26 -14.71 -6.51
C GLU A 62 -5.96 -15.08 -7.23
N VAL A 63 -4.89 -14.38 -6.90
CA VAL A 63 -3.56 -14.66 -7.40
C VAL A 63 -2.91 -15.74 -6.53
N GLN A 64 -2.68 -16.90 -7.12
CA GLN A 64 -2.02 -18.02 -6.44
C GLN A 64 -0.53 -17.77 -6.31
N ARG A 65 0.06 -18.18 -5.19
CA ARG A 65 1.48 -18.02 -4.87
C ARG A 65 2.04 -19.35 -4.40
N ASP A 66 3.16 -19.77 -4.98
CA ASP A 66 3.77 -21.08 -4.65
C ASP A 66 4.16 -21.17 -3.17
N GLY A 67 3.55 -22.13 -2.47
CA GLY A 67 3.81 -22.39 -1.05
C GLY A 67 3.38 -21.28 -0.06
N LYS A 68 2.65 -20.26 -0.55
CA LYS A 68 2.16 -19.12 0.25
C LYS A 68 0.64 -19.00 0.10
N ALA A 69 0.01 -18.17 0.96
CA ALA A 69 -1.40 -17.82 0.80
C ALA A 69 -1.60 -17.02 -0.50
N SER A 70 -2.75 -17.23 -1.17
CA SER A 70 -3.19 -16.42 -2.32
C SER A 70 -3.41 -14.96 -1.92
N VAL A 71 -3.33 -14.06 -2.90
CA VAL A 71 -3.62 -12.64 -2.74
C VAL A 71 -4.90 -12.31 -3.49
N LYS A 72 -5.84 -11.66 -2.81
CA LYS A 72 -7.05 -11.12 -3.44
C LYS A 72 -6.72 -9.82 -4.16
N ALA A 73 -7.26 -9.67 -5.35
CA ALA A 73 -7.16 -8.45 -6.13
C ALA A 73 -8.44 -8.22 -6.92
N ASN A 74 -8.68 -6.99 -7.37
CA ASN A 74 -9.77 -6.69 -8.30
C ASN A 74 -9.17 -6.23 -9.63
N LEU A 75 -9.72 -6.74 -10.72
CA LEU A 75 -9.30 -6.47 -12.09
C LEU A 75 -10.32 -5.57 -12.78
N TYR A 76 -9.87 -4.51 -13.42
CA TYR A 76 -10.66 -3.57 -14.20
C TYR A 76 -10.10 -3.50 -15.60
N MET A 77 -10.94 -3.79 -16.58
CA MET A 77 -10.60 -3.72 -17.99
C MET A 77 -11.26 -2.47 -18.60
N PRO A 78 -10.60 -1.75 -19.51
CA PRO A 78 -11.26 -0.65 -20.21
C PRO A 78 -12.39 -1.18 -21.13
N ASP A 79 -13.44 -0.39 -21.34
CA ASP A 79 -14.58 -0.76 -22.18
C ASP A 79 -14.19 -0.99 -23.64
N ASN A 80 -13.19 -0.26 -24.14
CA ASN A 80 -12.74 -0.29 -25.52
C ASN A 80 -11.37 -0.98 -25.62
N ILE A 81 -11.37 -2.31 -25.73
CA ILE A 81 -10.17 -3.10 -25.91
C ILE A 81 -9.88 -3.20 -27.41
N GLY A 82 -8.74 -2.63 -27.85
CA GLY A 82 -8.20 -2.79 -29.20
C GLY A 82 -7.46 -4.11 -29.39
N ASP A 83 -6.76 -4.24 -30.52
CA ASP A 83 -5.91 -5.41 -30.81
C ASP A 83 -4.53 -5.34 -30.13
N GLU A 84 -4.18 -4.19 -29.53
CA GLU A 84 -2.89 -3.97 -28.88
C GLU A 84 -2.92 -4.41 -27.41
N LEU A 85 -1.78 -4.92 -26.93
CA LEU A 85 -1.60 -5.24 -25.51
C LEU A 85 -1.64 -3.96 -24.67
N LEU A 86 -2.41 -3.97 -23.60
CA LEU A 86 -2.66 -2.81 -22.75
C LEU A 86 -1.57 -2.63 -21.68
N PRO A 87 -1.24 -1.38 -21.30
CA PRO A 87 -0.49 -1.10 -20.08
C PRO A 87 -1.26 -1.57 -18.84
N VAL A 88 -0.54 -1.76 -17.71
CA VAL A 88 -1.16 -2.10 -16.42
C VAL A 88 -0.79 -1.06 -15.36
N VAL A 89 -1.77 -0.61 -14.61
CA VAL A 89 -1.57 0.14 -13.37
C VAL A 89 -1.97 -0.74 -12.18
N PHE A 90 -0.99 -1.14 -11.38
CA PHE A 90 -1.25 -1.78 -10.08
C PHE A 90 -1.51 -0.68 -9.06
N ASN A 91 -2.77 -0.56 -8.63
CA ASN A 91 -3.27 0.53 -7.81
C ASN A 91 -3.34 0.10 -6.33
N ILE A 92 -2.47 0.66 -5.47
CA ILE A 92 -2.23 0.19 -4.11
C ILE A 92 -2.84 1.17 -3.11
N HIS A 93 -3.89 0.72 -2.41
CA HIS A 93 -4.63 1.55 -1.46
C HIS A 93 -3.81 1.98 -0.25
N GLY A 94 -4.15 3.14 0.34
CA GLY A 94 -3.66 3.63 1.62
C GLY A 94 -4.27 2.92 2.83
N GLY A 95 -4.15 3.54 4.02
CA GLY A 95 -4.76 3.03 5.25
C GLY A 95 -3.79 2.82 6.42
N GLY A 96 -2.65 3.55 6.45
CA GLY A 96 -1.73 3.56 7.59
C GLY A 96 -1.16 2.19 7.94
N PHE A 97 -0.97 1.30 6.96
CA PHE A 97 -0.48 -0.07 7.07
C PHE A 97 -1.46 -1.08 7.72
N VAL A 98 -2.42 -0.64 8.49
CA VAL A 98 -3.35 -1.52 9.25
C VAL A 98 -4.80 -1.41 8.79
N GLY A 99 -5.15 -0.36 8.07
CA GLY A 99 -6.47 -0.11 7.48
C GLY A 99 -6.50 -0.29 5.98
N GLY A 100 -7.63 0.09 5.37
CA GLY A 100 -7.87 0.05 3.93
C GLY A 100 -8.21 -1.36 3.40
N ASP A 101 -8.72 -1.37 2.19
CA ASP A 101 -9.03 -2.56 1.40
C ASP A 101 -8.96 -2.18 -0.09
N ALA A 102 -8.76 -3.16 -0.97
CA ALA A 102 -8.73 -2.94 -2.42
C ALA A 102 -10.06 -2.37 -2.95
N ASP A 103 -11.17 -2.72 -2.31
CA ASP A 103 -12.51 -2.34 -2.72
C ASP A 103 -12.80 -0.83 -2.56
N VAL A 104 -12.03 -0.11 -1.74
CA VAL A 104 -12.19 1.36 -1.61
C VAL A 104 -11.78 2.11 -2.88
N LEU A 105 -10.97 1.48 -3.73
CA LEU A 105 -10.52 2.04 -5.01
C LEU A 105 -11.39 1.60 -6.20
N ASP A 106 -12.50 0.92 -5.98
CA ASP A 106 -13.32 0.29 -7.02
C ASP A 106 -13.77 1.28 -8.12
N THR A 107 -14.51 2.32 -7.75
CA THR A 107 -15.01 3.33 -8.70
C THR A 107 -13.86 4.12 -9.35
N GLN A 108 -12.81 4.45 -8.59
CA GLN A 108 -11.65 5.14 -9.13
C GLN A 108 -10.92 4.26 -10.16
N SER A 109 -10.74 2.97 -9.86
CA SER A 109 -10.00 2.05 -10.73
C SER A 109 -10.74 1.77 -12.02
N GLU A 110 -12.07 1.65 -11.98
CA GLU A 110 -12.90 1.55 -13.18
C GLU A 110 -12.76 2.80 -14.06
N ARG A 111 -12.85 3.99 -13.46
CA ARG A 111 -12.69 5.26 -14.18
C ARG A 111 -11.28 5.38 -14.78
N ILE A 112 -10.22 5.07 -14.01
CA ILE A 112 -8.84 5.07 -14.50
C ILE A 112 -8.69 4.08 -15.67
N ALA A 113 -9.25 2.89 -15.58
CA ALA A 113 -9.15 1.91 -16.65
C ALA A 113 -9.72 2.47 -17.96
N ASN A 114 -10.87 3.13 -17.91
CA ASN A 114 -11.53 3.70 -19.07
C ASN A 114 -10.85 4.97 -19.60
N GLU A 115 -10.56 5.94 -18.72
CA GLU A 115 -10.01 7.24 -19.13
C GLU A 115 -8.55 7.15 -19.60
N TRP A 116 -7.76 6.27 -18.99
CA TRP A 116 -6.35 6.12 -19.34
C TRP A 116 -6.11 5.03 -20.40
N ASN A 117 -7.13 4.20 -20.67
CA ASN A 117 -7.05 3.02 -21.54
C ASN A 117 -5.98 2.03 -21.08
N VAL A 118 -6.06 1.62 -19.82
CA VAL A 118 -5.14 0.69 -19.15
C VAL A 118 -5.91 -0.39 -18.42
N VAL A 119 -5.28 -1.52 -18.17
CA VAL A 119 -5.78 -2.48 -17.18
C VAL A 119 -5.42 -1.97 -15.80
N VAL A 120 -6.37 -1.95 -14.85
CA VAL A 120 -6.09 -1.62 -13.46
C VAL A 120 -6.24 -2.85 -12.58
N VAL A 121 -5.29 -3.05 -11.66
CA VAL A 121 -5.31 -4.13 -10.68
C VAL A 121 -5.18 -3.54 -9.30
N THR A 122 -6.26 -3.58 -8.49
CA THR A 122 -6.17 -3.21 -7.07
C THR A 122 -5.79 -4.43 -6.23
N ILE A 123 -4.85 -4.27 -5.31
CA ILE A 123 -4.28 -5.40 -4.55
C ILE A 123 -4.66 -5.28 -3.08
N ASN A 124 -5.29 -6.34 -2.54
CA ASN A 124 -5.60 -6.41 -1.12
C ASN A 124 -4.48 -7.09 -0.34
N TYR A 125 -3.38 -6.37 -0.15
CA TYR A 125 -2.20 -6.85 0.58
C TYR A 125 -2.49 -7.10 2.06
N THR A 126 -1.75 -8.04 2.67
CA THR A 126 -1.84 -8.35 4.12
C THR A 126 -1.37 -7.18 4.97
N LYS A 127 -2.17 -6.80 5.96
CA LYS A 127 -1.94 -5.63 6.80
C LYS A 127 -0.87 -5.89 7.88
N ALA A 128 -0.22 -4.82 8.35
CA ALA A 128 0.92 -4.89 9.28
C ALA A 128 0.56 -5.37 10.70
N ASP A 129 -0.72 -5.33 11.07
CA ASP A 129 -1.21 -5.93 12.30
C ASP A 129 -1.35 -7.47 12.22
N VAL A 130 -1.30 -8.04 11.01
CA VAL A 130 -1.38 -9.49 10.75
C VAL A 130 -0.01 -10.08 10.46
N LYS A 131 0.79 -9.44 9.57
CA LYS A 131 2.14 -9.85 9.18
C LYS A 131 3.07 -8.63 9.12
N PRO A 132 4.39 -8.80 9.16
CA PRO A 132 5.33 -7.69 8.94
C PRO A 132 5.06 -6.96 7.62
N VAL A 133 5.34 -5.65 7.55
CA VAL A 133 5.14 -4.80 6.36
C VAL A 133 5.79 -5.43 5.11
N SER A 134 7.00 -5.98 5.24
CA SER A 134 7.70 -6.65 4.13
C SER A 134 6.90 -7.81 3.49
N TYR A 135 5.97 -8.42 4.23
CA TYR A 135 5.12 -9.48 3.68
C TYR A 135 4.12 -8.92 2.65
N GLY A 136 3.53 -7.75 2.92
CA GLY A 136 2.65 -7.08 1.96
C GLY A 136 3.41 -6.62 0.71
N SER A 137 4.65 -6.13 0.86
CA SER A 137 5.51 -5.81 -0.30
C SER A 137 5.81 -7.05 -1.16
N GLU A 138 6.09 -8.20 -0.53
CA GLU A 138 6.26 -9.46 -1.26
C GLU A 138 4.96 -9.91 -1.96
N GLU A 139 3.79 -9.69 -1.36
CA GLU A 139 2.51 -10.00 -1.99
C GLU A 139 2.29 -9.19 -3.27
N ILE A 140 2.55 -7.88 -3.21
CA ILE A 140 2.42 -7.00 -4.36
C ILE A 140 3.40 -7.41 -5.46
N LYS A 141 4.67 -7.65 -5.12
CA LYS A 141 5.67 -8.16 -6.06
C LYS A 141 5.18 -9.45 -6.74
N ASP A 142 4.69 -10.43 -5.96
CA ASP A 142 4.25 -11.72 -6.48
C ASP A 142 3.02 -11.55 -7.42
N VAL A 143 2.12 -10.57 -7.15
CA VAL A 143 1.00 -10.23 -8.05
C VAL A 143 1.50 -9.62 -9.36
N VAL A 144 2.46 -8.70 -9.32
CA VAL A 144 3.05 -8.09 -10.53
C VAL A 144 3.66 -9.17 -11.41
N LEU A 145 4.48 -10.06 -10.84
CA LEU A 145 5.10 -11.17 -11.57
C LEU A 145 4.06 -12.15 -12.14
N TYR A 146 2.98 -12.43 -11.39
CA TYR A 146 1.88 -13.26 -11.91
C TYR A 146 1.24 -12.65 -13.16
N PHE A 147 1.00 -11.35 -13.19
CA PHE A 147 0.46 -10.68 -14.38
C PHE A 147 1.46 -10.68 -15.54
N ALA A 148 2.74 -10.54 -15.28
CA ALA A 148 3.79 -10.65 -16.29
C ALA A 148 3.85 -12.05 -16.89
N ASP A 149 3.82 -13.10 -16.07
CA ASP A 149 3.82 -14.50 -16.50
C ASP A 149 2.53 -14.90 -17.24
N ASN A 150 1.44 -14.18 -17.04
CA ASN A 150 0.14 -14.43 -17.66
C ASN A 150 -0.30 -13.27 -18.59
N ALA A 151 0.65 -12.53 -19.15
CA ALA A 151 0.41 -11.34 -19.94
C ALA A 151 -0.55 -11.57 -21.12
N GLU A 152 -0.34 -12.66 -21.86
CA GLU A 152 -1.20 -13.07 -22.99
C GLU A 152 -2.66 -13.31 -22.54
N LYS A 153 -2.86 -13.99 -21.40
CA LYS A 153 -4.19 -14.27 -20.85
C LYS A 153 -4.98 -12.99 -20.54
N TYR A 154 -4.30 -11.95 -20.06
CA TYR A 154 -4.91 -10.69 -19.65
C TYR A 154 -4.84 -9.61 -20.74
N GLY A 155 -4.21 -9.90 -21.89
CA GLY A 155 -4.04 -8.93 -22.98
C GLY A 155 -3.18 -7.74 -22.59
N VAL A 156 -2.15 -7.93 -21.73
CA VAL A 156 -1.34 -6.85 -21.17
C VAL A 156 0.12 -6.89 -21.66
N ASN A 157 0.76 -5.72 -21.66
CA ASN A 157 2.16 -5.57 -22.03
C ASN A 157 3.05 -5.46 -20.76
N PRO A 158 3.84 -6.48 -20.41
CA PRO A 158 4.68 -6.45 -19.22
C PRO A 158 5.73 -5.32 -19.19
N THR A 159 6.12 -4.79 -20.37
CA THR A 159 7.06 -3.67 -20.44
C THR A 159 6.42 -2.31 -20.14
N LYS A 160 5.10 -2.28 -19.88
CA LYS A 160 4.31 -1.08 -19.57
C LYS A 160 3.57 -1.25 -18.25
N PHE A 161 4.22 -1.81 -17.25
CA PHE A 161 3.65 -1.97 -15.92
C PHE A 161 4.05 -0.81 -15.01
N THR A 162 3.06 -0.18 -14.39
CA THR A 162 3.22 0.90 -13.41
C THR A 162 2.71 0.45 -12.06
N LEU A 163 3.49 0.65 -11.00
CA LEU A 163 2.98 0.62 -9.62
C LEU A 163 2.55 2.04 -9.22
N MET A 164 1.33 2.18 -8.74
CA MET A 164 0.81 3.43 -8.19
C MET A 164 0.27 3.18 -6.78
N GLY A 165 0.63 4.03 -5.82
CA GLY A 165 0.18 3.85 -4.46
C GLY A 165 -0.10 5.15 -3.72
N TYR A 166 -0.97 5.07 -2.70
CA TYR A 166 -1.42 6.18 -1.87
C TYR A 166 -0.96 6.01 -0.43
N SER A 167 -0.34 7.03 0.16
CA SER A 167 0.06 7.03 1.58
C SER A 167 0.91 5.81 1.95
N ALA A 168 0.43 4.93 2.82
CA ALA A 168 1.07 3.65 3.13
C ALA A 168 1.15 2.72 1.91
N GLY A 169 0.18 2.78 0.98
CA GLY A 169 0.22 2.06 -0.30
C GLY A 169 1.38 2.50 -1.19
N ALA A 170 1.75 3.77 -1.13
CA ALA A 170 2.93 4.28 -1.84
C ALA A 170 4.24 3.73 -1.24
N TYR A 171 4.32 3.56 0.08
CA TYR A 171 5.43 2.83 0.69
C TYR A 171 5.54 1.40 0.14
N TYR A 172 4.41 0.68 0.13
CA TYR A 172 4.38 -0.68 -0.41
C TYR A 172 4.75 -0.72 -1.88
N ALA A 173 4.27 0.22 -2.69
CA ALA A 173 4.63 0.32 -4.11
C ALA A 173 6.15 0.49 -4.29
N ALA A 174 6.77 1.42 -3.56
CA ALA A 174 8.21 1.67 -3.63
C ALA A 174 9.04 0.46 -3.16
N ASP A 175 8.68 -0.17 -2.03
CA ASP A 175 9.39 -1.34 -1.50
C ASP A 175 9.21 -2.58 -2.41
N SER A 176 8.02 -2.75 -3.01
CA SER A 176 7.77 -3.82 -3.98
C SER A 176 8.56 -3.64 -5.27
N THR A 177 8.69 -2.40 -5.78
CA THR A 177 9.53 -2.08 -6.94
C THR A 177 11.00 -2.44 -6.68
N ARG A 178 11.52 -2.09 -5.50
CA ARG A 178 12.87 -2.50 -5.07
C ARG A 178 13.04 -4.03 -5.00
N LEU A 179 11.98 -4.76 -4.64
CA LEU A 179 12.00 -6.24 -4.63
C LEU A 179 11.91 -6.81 -6.04
N LEU A 180 11.22 -6.15 -6.98
CA LEU A 180 11.12 -6.54 -8.39
C LEU A 180 12.46 -6.43 -9.09
N GLN A 181 13.23 -5.37 -8.88
CA GLN A 181 14.61 -5.25 -9.40
C GLN A 181 15.47 -6.50 -9.08
N LYS A 182 15.34 -7.03 -7.83
CA LYS A 182 16.04 -8.25 -7.41
C LYS A 182 15.51 -9.54 -8.05
N SER A 183 14.42 -9.46 -8.79
CA SER A 183 13.77 -10.58 -9.49
C SER A 183 13.93 -10.49 -10.99
N ASP A 184 14.88 -9.68 -11.48
CA ASP A 184 15.13 -9.40 -12.90
C ASP A 184 13.85 -8.98 -13.65
N PHE A 185 13.01 -8.18 -13.00
CA PHE A 185 11.79 -7.60 -13.60
C PHE A 185 11.78 -6.08 -13.46
N ASP A 186 11.75 -5.42 -14.61
CA ASP A 186 11.79 -3.98 -14.72
C ASP A 186 10.37 -3.40 -14.81
N MET A 187 10.02 -2.53 -13.86
CA MET A 187 8.81 -1.73 -13.94
C MET A 187 9.03 -0.57 -14.92
N ALA A 188 7.99 -0.23 -15.72
CA ALA A 188 8.06 0.94 -16.59
C ALA A 188 8.10 2.25 -15.78
N SER A 189 7.33 2.31 -14.70
CA SER A 189 7.28 3.51 -13.86
C SER A 189 6.72 3.24 -12.47
N LEU A 190 6.91 4.20 -11.57
CA LEU A 190 6.40 4.20 -10.20
C LEU A 190 5.73 5.54 -9.90
N VAL A 191 4.53 5.53 -9.32
CA VAL A 191 3.80 6.74 -8.89
C VAL A 191 3.52 6.67 -7.40
N LEU A 192 3.99 7.67 -6.66
CA LEU A 192 3.93 7.76 -5.21
C LEU A 192 3.10 8.98 -4.78
N CYS A 193 1.83 8.76 -4.44
CA CYS A 193 0.91 9.81 -4.00
C CYS A 193 1.03 10.00 -2.48
N TYR A 194 1.46 11.21 -2.04
CA TYR A 194 1.68 11.60 -0.62
C TYR A 194 2.29 10.47 0.22
N PRO A 195 3.43 9.92 -0.21
CA PRO A 195 3.95 8.65 0.29
C PRO A 195 4.39 8.73 1.75
N TRP A 196 4.10 7.68 2.51
CA TRP A 196 4.85 7.40 3.73
C TRP A 196 6.24 6.86 3.37
N THR A 197 7.30 7.61 3.67
CA THR A 197 8.66 7.27 3.26
C THR A 197 9.57 6.80 4.40
N THR A 198 9.08 6.89 5.66
CA THR A 198 9.88 6.43 6.81
C THR A 198 10.15 4.92 6.73
N GLY A 199 11.40 4.54 6.58
CA GLY A 199 11.84 3.16 6.43
C GLY A 199 12.24 2.79 4.99
N LEU A 200 11.93 3.63 4.01
CA LEU A 200 12.53 3.55 2.68
C LEU A 200 13.96 4.09 2.73
N ASP A 201 14.83 3.56 1.88
CA ASP A 201 16.25 3.84 1.86
C ASP A 201 16.73 3.90 0.40
N ALA A 202 17.04 5.11 -0.07
CA ALA A 202 17.46 5.34 -1.46
C ALA A 202 18.79 4.65 -1.79
N ASP A 203 19.66 4.46 -0.80
CA ASP A 203 20.97 3.77 -0.98
C ASP A 203 20.81 2.26 -1.30
N LYS A 204 19.58 1.73 -1.17
CA LYS A 204 19.26 0.32 -1.49
C LYS A 204 18.63 0.12 -2.86
N LEU A 205 18.44 1.19 -3.61
CA LEU A 205 17.89 1.17 -4.95
C LEU A 205 19.04 1.00 -5.94
N GLU A 206 18.81 0.22 -6.99
CA GLU A 206 19.79 0.04 -8.07
C GLU A 206 19.73 1.25 -9.03
N GLU A 207 20.76 1.45 -9.84
CA GLU A 207 20.84 2.59 -10.77
C GLU A 207 19.73 2.60 -11.84
N ASP A 208 19.17 1.42 -12.14
CA ASP A 208 18.07 1.21 -13.10
C ASP A 208 16.68 1.22 -12.43
N PHE A 209 16.57 1.81 -11.22
CA PHE A 209 15.27 2.01 -10.58
C PHE A 209 14.35 2.81 -11.50
N PRO A 210 13.08 2.39 -11.69
CA PRO A 210 12.23 3.00 -12.70
C PRO A 210 11.97 4.48 -12.43
N PRO A 211 11.73 5.27 -13.50
CA PRO A 211 11.28 6.66 -13.37
C PRO A 211 10.16 6.75 -12.36
N THR A 212 10.28 7.70 -11.41
CA THR A 212 9.37 7.81 -10.27
C THR A 212 8.70 9.18 -10.23
N LEU A 213 7.37 9.22 -10.23
CA LEU A 213 6.59 10.42 -10.00
C LEU A 213 6.18 10.52 -8.53
N PHE A 214 6.53 11.62 -7.88
CA PHE A 214 5.98 12.00 -6.59
C PHE A 214 4.85 13.01 -6.75
N VAL A 215 3.67 12.68 -6.23
CA VAL A 215 2.54 13.62 -6.11
C VAL A 215 2.39 14.00 -4.65
N LEU A 216 2.68 15.24 -4.30
CA LEU A 216 2.75 15.73 -2.94
C LEU A 216 1.56 16.62 -2.59
N SER A 217 1.08 16.51 -1.36
CA SER A 217 0.04 17.34 -0.77
C SER A 217 0.67 18.44 0.09
N GLY A 218 0.48 19.71 -0.26
CA GLY A 218 1.12 20.84 0.43
C GLY A 218 0.66 21.03 1.87
N GLN A 219 -0.58 20.64 2.20
CA GLN A 219 -1.17 20.73 3.54
C GLN A 219 -0.99 19.45 4.37
N ASP A 220 -0.17 18.51 3.90
CA ASP A 220 0.07 17.22 4.56
C ASP A 220 1.42 17.18 5.27
N PRO A 221 1.46 16.98 6.61
CA PRO A 221 2.71 16.84 7.35
C PRO A 221 3.59 15.66 6.88
N ILE A 222 3.02 14.62 6.27
CA ILE A 222 3.75 13.47 5.73
C ILE A 222 4.57 13.88 4.52
N SER A 223 4.07 14.79 3.69
CA SER A 223 4.76 15.31 2.49
C SER A 223 6.10 15.99 2.82
N GLN A 224 6.27 16.56 4.02
CA GLN A 224 7.57 17.11 4.41
C GLN A 224 8.65 16.02 4.55
N LYS A 225 8.28 14.85 5.05
CA LYS A 225 9.18 13.68 5.12
C LYS A 225 9.43 13.07 3.73
N ALA A 226 8.40 13.06 2.88
CA ALA A 226 8.52 12.63 1.49
C ALA A 226 9.55 13.48 0.73
N LYS A 227 9.57 14.81 0.94
CA LYS A 227 10.58 15.71 0.34
C LYS A 227 12.02 15.36 0.73
N THR A 228 12.23 14.76 1.90
CA THR A 228 13.56 14.27 2.27
C THR A 228 13.95 13.06 1.42
N TYR A 229 13.04 12.10 1.27
CA TYR A 229 13.30 10.92 0.45
C TYR A 229 13.48 11.26 -1.04
N VAL A 230 12.73 12.24 -1.57
CA VAL A 230 12.95 12.81 -2.91
C VAL A 230 14.40 13.25 -3.07
N LYS A 231 14.93 14.05 -2.12
CA LYS A 231 16.33 14.53 -2.17
C LYS A 231 17.34 13.39 -2.05
N ASP A 232 17.04 12.35 -1.28
CA ASP A 232 17.90 11.19 -1.16
C ASP A 232 17.97 10.43 -2.50
N MET A 233 16.84 10.25 -3.19
CA MET A 233 16.78 9.64 -4.52
C MET A 233 17.47 10.50 -5.59
N GLU A 234 17.27 11.83 -5.59
CA GLU A 234 18.00 12.78 -6.46
C GLU A 234 19.53 12.67 -6.25
N SER A 235 19.95 12.58 -4.98
CA SER A 235 21.36 12.47 -4.61
C SER A 235 21.97 11.13 -5.04
N ALA A 236 21.15 10.08 -5.11
CA ALA A 236 21.51 8.77 -5.66
C ALA A 236 21.54 8.74 -7.21
N GLY A 237 21.13 9.83 -7.87
CA GLY A 237 21.14 9.96 -9.33
C GLY A 237 19.96 9.25 -10.02
N LEU A 238 18.90 8.94 -9.29
CA LEU A 238 17.71 8.27 -9.81
C LEU A 238 16.79 9.24 -10.56
N GLU A 239 16.13 8.74 -11.59
CA GLU A 239 15.18 9.53 -12.39
C GLU A 239 13.86 9.72 -11.64
N LEU A 240 13.47 10.97 -11.42
CA LEU A 240 12.21 11.29 -10.76
C LEU A 240 11.66 12.65 -11.16
N ASP A 241 10.33 12.80 -11.01
CA ASP A 241 9.60 14.04 -11.12
C ASP A 241 8.76 14.29 -9.86
N VAL A 242 8.48 15.55 -9.56
CA VAL A 242 7.66 15.96 -8.41
C VAL A 242 6.60 16.93 -8.84
N ILE A 243 5.34 16.61 -8.51
CA ILE A 243 4.20 17.53 -8.62
C ILE A 243 3.68 17.79 -7.22
N GLU A 244 3.64 19.04 -6.79
CA GLU A 244 3.10 19.43 -5.49
C GLU A 244 1.84 20.28 -5.66
N TYR A 245 0.75 19.86 -5.03
CA TYR A 245 -0.51 20.58 -4.95
C TYR A 245 -0.55 21.32 -3.60
N GLU A 246 -0.27 22.63 -3.63
CA GLU A 246 -0.06 23.46 -2.42
C GLU A 246 -1.26 23.40 -1.45
N ASN A 247 -2.48 23.39 -1.97
CA ASN A 247 -3.71 23.39 -1.18
C ASN A 247 -4.28 21.98 -0.94
N ALA A 248 -3.63 20.92 -1.44
CA ALA A 248 -4.11 19.57 -1.25
C ALA A 248 -3.82 19.05 0.16
N VAL A 249 -4.80 18.34 0.73
CA VAL A 249 -4.67 17.63 2.00
C VAL A 249 -4.28 16.18 1.78
N HIS A 250 -3.94 15.45 2.86
CA HIS A 250 -3.67 14.02 2.76
C HIS A 250 -4.86 13.25 2.20
N SER A 251 -4.63 12.26 1.34
CA SER A 251 -5.67 11.42 0.70
C SER A 251 -6.61 12.16 -0.28
N PHE A 252 -6.24 13.34 -0.78
CA PHE A 252 -7.14 14.11 -1.63
C PHE A 252 -7.51 13.40 -2.95
N ILE A 253 -6.67 12.52 -3.49
CA ILE A 253 -6.94 11.85 -4.76
C ILE A 253 -7.98 10.74 -4.57
N GLU A 254 -7.64 9.68 -3.82
CA GLU A 254 -8.49 8.50 -3.68
C GLU A 254 -9.75 8.75 -2.84
N SER A 255 -9.74 9.78 -1.96
CA SER A 255 -10.92 10.12 -1.15
C SER A 255 -11.96 10.94 -1.93
N ASN A 256 -11.57 11.65 -2.99
CA ASN A 256 -12.49 12.45 -3.80
C ASN A 256 -13.05 11.66 -4.99
N ASN A 257 -13.64 10.52 -4.68
CA ASN A 257 -14.35 9.65 -5.59
C ASN A 257 -15.77 9.44 -5.05
N PRO A 258 -16.70 10.37 -5.34
CA PRO A 258 -17.97 10.51 -4.61
C PRO A 258 -18.85 9.26 -4.65
N GLU A 259 -18.68 8.39 -5.65
CA GLU A 259 -19.47 7.16 -5.78
C GLU A 259 -18.83 5.95 -5.04
N GLY A 260 -17.60 6.09 -4.54
CA GLY A 260 -16.83 4.99 -3.92
C GLY A 260 -16.70 5.04 -2.41
N MET A 261 -17.21 6.07 -1.75
CA MET A 261 -17.05 6.23 -0.31
C MET A 261 -18.10 5.43 0.46
N VAL A 262 -17.63 4.47 1.26
CA VAL A 262 -18.46 3.90 2.32
C VAL A 262 -18.69 4.97 3.37
N GLU A 263 -19.96 5.32 3.67
CA GLU A 263 -20.31 6.23 4.76
C GLU A 263 -19.64 5.77 6.06
N GLY A 264 -18.58 6.48 6.45
CA GLY A 264 -17.84 6.24 7.67
C GLY A 264 -18.25 7.22 8.77
N SER A 265 -18.00 6.84 10.01
CA SER A 265 -18.29 7.64 11.21
C SER A 265 -17.33 8.81 11.43
N VAL A 266 -16.44 9.11 10.48
CA VAL A 266 -15.44 10.20 10.57
C VAL A 266 -15.90 11.34 9.66
N ASP A 267 -15.89 12.57 10.19
CA ASP A 267 -16.10 13.76 9.38
C ASP A 267 -14.90 13.93 8.43
N MET A 268 -15.16 13.81 7.14
CA MET A 268 -14.18 13.90 6.05
C MET A 268 -14.35 15.21 5.24
N SER A 269 -15.11 16.19 5.75
CA SER A 269 -15.42 17.44 5.02
C SER A 269 -14.18 18.23 4.62
N ASP A 270 -13.11 18.14 5.39
CA ASP A 270 -11.83 18.78 5.06
C ASP A 270 -11.11 18.10 3.87
N VAL A 271 -11.36 16.79 3.67
CA VAL A 271 -10.74 16.00 2.60
C VAL A 271 -11.65 15.88 1.38
N ILE A 272 -12.96 15.78 1.60
CA ILE A 272 -13.97 15.58 0.56
C ILE A 272 -14.76 16.88 0.38
N ASN A 273 -14.36 17.65 -0.59
CA ASN A 273 -15.02 18.91 -0.95
C ASN A 273 -14.68 19.27 -2.41
N PRO A 274 -15.42 20.23 -3.03
CA PRO A 274 -15.22 20.57 -4.44
C PRO A 274 -13.80 21.03 -4.80
N GLU A 275 -13.07 21.67 -3.88
CA GLU A 275 -11.69 22.10 -4.13
C GLU A 275 -10.77 20.88 -4.21
N GLN A 276 -10.84 19.98 -3.23
CA GLN A 276 -10.03 18.76 -3.22
C GLN A 276 -10.41 17.81 -4.37
N GLU A 277 -11.67 17.75 -4.76
CA GLU A 277 -12.12 17.01 -5.95
C GLU A 277 -11.50 17.55 -7.23
N SER A 278 -11.48 18.89 -7.40
CA SER A 278 -10.81 19.52 -8.55
C SER A 278 -9.32 19.19 -8.61
N LEU A 279 -8.63 19.31 -7.47
CA LEU A 279 -7.20 18.96 -7.37
C LEU A 279 -6.96 17.47 -7.65
N ALA A 280 -7.85 16.59 -7.21
CA ALA A 280 -7.77 15.16 -7.47
C ALA A 280 -7.85 14.84 -8.97
N ARG A 281 -8.82 15.45 -9.70
CA ARG A 281 -8.95 15.26 -11.16
C ARG A 281 -7.74 15.82 -11.92
N GLU A 282 -7.23 16.97 -11.50
CA GLU A 282 -5.99 17.55 -12.06
C GLU A 282 -4.79 16.61 -11.84
N ALA A 283 -4.64 16.08 -10.62
CA ALA A 283 -3.56 15.16 -10.29
C ALA A 283 -3.64 13.85 -11.11
N GLU A 284 -4.82 13.25 -11.23
CA GLU A 284 -4.99 12.05 -12.05
C GLU A 284 -4.71 12.30 -13.53
N THR A 285 -5.09 13.46 -14.06
CA THR A 285 -4.75 13.86 -15.44
C THR A 285 -3.22 13.95 -15.60
N ALA A 286 -2.55 14.65 -14.69
CA ALA A 286 -1.10 14.80 -14.72
C ALA A 286 -0.37 13.45 -14.58
N ILE A 287 -0.84 12.55 -13.72
CA ILE A 287 -0.32 11.20 -13.58
C ILE A 287 -0.47 10.42 -14.90
N SER A 288 -1.67 10.46 -15.51
CA SER A 288 -1.93 9.78 -16.79
C SER A 288 -1.01 10.27 -17.90
N GLU A 289 -0.85 11.58 -18.02
CA GLU A 289 0.02 12.18 -19.02
C GLU A 289 1.49 11.77 -18.79
N TRP A 290 1.93 11.77 -17.53
CA TRP A 290 3.29 11.39 -17.17
C TRP A 290 3.58 9.91 -17.46
N ILE A 291 2.67 8.98 -17.08
CA ILE A 291 2.82 7.54 -17.35
C ILE A 291 2.91 7.25 -18.85
N LYS A 292 2.18 7.99 -19.70
CA LYS A 292 2.20 7.81 -21.16
C LYS A 292 3.55 8.19 -21.80
N LEU A 293 4.40 8.92 -21.10
CA LEU A 293 5.73 9.30 -21.59
C LEU A 293 6.81 8.27 -21.22
N GLN A 294 6.49 7.34 -20.31
CA GLN A 294 7.36 6.25 -19.90
C GLN A 294 7.09 5.00 -20.78
#